data_96c9577dbe9c55855c77bde831af80f4
#
_entry.id   96c9577dbe9c55855c77bde831af80f4
#
_cell.length_a   1.000
_cell.length_b   1.000
_cell.length_c   1.000
_cell.angle_alpha   90.00
_cell.angle_beta   90.00
_cell.angle_gamma   90.00
#
_symmetry.space_group_name_H-M   'P 1'
#
loop_
_entity.id
_entity.type
_entity.pdbx_description
1 polymer ?
#
loop_
_entity_poly.entity_id
_entity_poly.type
_entity_poly.pdbx_seq_one_letter_code
_entity_poly.pdbx_strand_id
1 'polypeptide(L)'
;MSSLDDMGISGKQTGTWFTELAAPYYILTEAGHEVVFASPEGGEAPIDLLSMKAPFTTEYTERFLKDDVAMFAASHTRKLRNIDYNTFDAVFFPCGYGLLWDLASDQHVIKMIKDFYETGRPVAMVCHAPAILRDVKLSNGKYLVDGVKLTGFKDAEDAEIELDKHLLFSLEQDLQLRGAKYLSKANWEPNVVVDGTLMTGQSPASAAPLAEVLSKALVK
;
A
#
# COMPACT_ATOMS: atom_id res chain seq x y z
N MET A 1 5.13 5.07 0.72
CA MET A 1 4.85 5.55 -0.65
C MET A 1 6.02 5.18 -1.54
N SER A 2 5.82 4.98 -2.87
CA SER A 2 6.92 4.86 -3.85
C SER A 2 7.58 6.22 -4.10
N SER A 3 8.85 6.21 -4.52
CA SER A 3 9.56 7.41 -5.01
C SER A 3 9.56 7.51 -6.53
N LEU A 4 8.98 6.54 -7.24
CA LEU A 4 9.00 6.49 -8.71
C LEU A 4 7.71 7.07 -9.30
N ASP A 5 7.88 7.83 -10.38
CA ASP A 5 6.82 8.45 -11.17
C ASP A 5 6.61 7.77 -12.54
N ASP A 6 7.33 6.68 -12.81
CA ASP A 6 7.21 5.90 -14.03
C ASP A 6 7.08 4.37 -13.74
N MET A 7 6.60 3.65 -14.73
CA MET A 7 6.48 2.18 -14.74
C MET A 7 7.67 1.56 -15.50
N GLY A 8 8.89 1.95 -15.16
CA GLY A 8 10.12 1.44 -15.76
C GLY A 8 10.16 1.66 -17.27
N ILE A 9 10.58 0.65 -18.02
CA ILE A 9 10.78 0.77 -19.49
C ILE A 9 9.50 1.03 -20.27
N SER A 10 8.32 0.95 -19.65
CA SER A 10 7.05 1.20 -20.35
C SER A 10 6.84 2.67 -20.70
N GLY A 11 7.54 3.58 -20.02
CA GLY A 11 7.38 5.03 -20.14
C GLY A 11 6.02 5.56 -19.67
N LYS A 12 5.17 4.70 -19.08
CA LYS A 12 3.91 5.15 -18.48
C LYS A 12 4.18 5.85 -17.16
N GLN A 13 3.54 6.99 -16.95
CA GLN A 13 3.59 7.68 -15.68
C GLN A 13 2.78 6.94 -14.62
N THR A 14 3.21 7.05 -13.41
CA THR A 14 2.54 6.53 -12.20
C THR A 14 2.84 7.44 -11.02
N GLY A 15 2.43 7.03 -9.86
CA GLY A 15 2.65 7.70 -8.59
C GLY A 15 1.75 7.03 -7.56
N THR A 16 1.76 7.47 -6.33
CA THR A 16 0.83 6.99 -5.32
C THR A 16 -0.61 7.32 -5.73
N TRP A 17 -1.49 6.32 -5.72
CA TRP A 17 -2.90 6.54 -6.02
C TRP A 17 -3.55 7.39 -4.93
N PHE A 18 -4.06 8.55 -5.31
CA PHE A 18 -4.30 9.65 -4.38
C PHE A 18 -5.29 9.32 -3.25
N THR A 19 -6.39 8.62 -3.55
CA THR A 19 -7.36 8.25 -2.50
C THR A 19 -6.78 7.25 -1.49
N GLU A 20 -5.78 6.45 -1.90
CA GLU A 20 -5.11 5.50 -1.01
C GLU A 20 -4.10 6.15 -0.06
N LEU A 21 -3.75 7.40 -0.33
CA LEU A 21 -3.01 8.27 0.58
C LEU A 21 -3.95 9.12 1.43
N ALA A 22 -4.88 9.83 0.78
CA ALA A 22 -5.70 10.85 1.42
C ALA A 22 -6.72 10.26 2.41
N ALA A 23 -7.42 9.18 2.04
CA ALA A 23 -8.43 8.59 2.92
C ALA A 23 -7.81 8.01 4.19
N PRO A 24 -6.76 7.17 4.14
CA PRO A 24 -6.09 6.68 5.34
C PRO A 24 -5.51 7.80 6.20
N TYR A 25 -4.95 8.84 5.59
CA TYR A 25 -4.41 9.97 6.34
C TYR A 25 -5.47 10.61 7.24
N TYR A 26 -6.64 10.97 6.69
CA TYR A 26 -7.67 11.62 7.49
C TYR A 26 -8.33 10.67 8.48
N ILE A 27 -8.64 9.45 8.09
CA ILE A 27 -9.25 8.46 8.98
C ILE A 27 -8.36 8.20 10.21
N LEU A 28 -7.05 8.07 10.01
CA LEU A 28 -6.12 7.81 11.08
C LEU A 28 -5.87 9.07 11.94
N THR A 29 -5.66 10.24 11.34
CA THR A 29 -5.40 11.47 12.09
C THR A 29 -6.63 11.95 12.87
N GLU A 30 -7.83 11.81 12.33
CA GLU A 30 -9.09 12.12 13.02
C GLU A 30 -9.39 11.16 14.17
N ALA A 31 -8.88 9.93 14.10
CA ALA A 31 -8.91 8.98 15.20
C ALA A 31 -7.82 9.24 16.26
N GLY A 32 -6.99 10.28 16.09
CA GLY A 32 -5.96 10.69 17.05
C GLY A 32 -4.60 10.01 16.85
N HIS A 33 -4.39 9.30 15.74
CA HIS A 33 -3.09 8.71 15.43
C HIS A 33 -2.16 9.72 14.76
N GLU A 34 -0.86 9.65 15.06
CA GLU A 34 0.16 10.39 14.32
C GLU A 34 0.50 9.62 13.03
N VAL A 35 0.45 10.31 11.90
CA VAL A 35 0.79 9.75 10.59
C VAL A 35 2.06 10.40 10.07
N VAL A 36 3.04 9.57 9.71
CA VAL A 36 4.31 10.01 9.12
C VAL A 36 4.43 9.45 7.71
N PHE A 37 4.59 10.32 6.73
CA PHE A 37 4.85 9.90 5.35
C PHE A 37 6.32 9.59 5.12
N ALA A 38 6.57 8.48 4.45
CA ALA A 38 7.90 8.02 4.09
C ALA A 38 7.94 7.46 2.66
N SER A 39 9.05 7.65 2.00
CA SER A 39 9.36 7.07 0.69
C SER A 39 10.83 6.64 0.63
N PRO A 40 11.24 5.76 -0.30
CA PRO A 40 12.63 5.29 -0.39
C PRO A 40 13.65 6.41 -0.44
N GLU A 41 13.42 7.44 -1.27
CA GLU A 41 14.36 8.55 -1.42
C GLU A 41 14.08 9.73 -0.49
N GLY A 42 12.90 9.80 0.12
CA GLY A 42 12.44 10.98 0.85
C GLY A 42 12.09 12.14 -0.08
N GLY A 43 11.69 13.27 0.50
CA GLY A 43 11.26 14.42 -0.28
C GLY A 43 9.91 14.22 -0.93
N GLU A 44 9.72 14.75 -2.12
CA GLU A 44 8.46 14.63 -2.86
C GLU A 44 8.23 13.18 -3.31
N ALA A 45 7.12 12.58 -2.87
CA ALA A 45 6.66 11.29 -3.37
C ALA A 45 5.57 11.54 -4.41
N PRO A 46 5.73 11.04 -5.65
CA PRO A 46 4.83 11.37 -6.74
C PRO A 46 3.41 10.84 -6.48
N ILE A 47 2.42 11.64 -6.86
CA ILE A 47 1.00 11.25 -6.89
C ILE A 47 0.60 10.98 -8.34
N ASP A 48 -0.12 9.89 -8.57
CA ASP A 48 -0.59 9.53 -9.89
C ASP A 48 -1.58 10.59 -10.41
N LEU A 49 -1.23 11.22 -11.53
CA LEU A 49 -2.01 12.32 -12.09
C LEU A 49 -3.40 11.88 -12.58
N LEU A 50 -3.60 10.60 -12.91
CA LEU A 50 -4.92 10.08 -13.27
C LEU A 50 -5.83 10.03 -12.03
N SER A 51 -5.29 9.65 -10.89
CA SER A 51 -6.04 9.55 -9.63
C SER A 51 -6.50 10.92 -9.08
N MET A 52 -5.94 12.01 -9.62
CA MET A 52 -6.33 13.39 -9.28
C MET A 52 -7.50 13.93 -10.13
N LYS A 53 -8.02 13.13 -11.06
CA LYS A 53 -9.06 13.54 -12.02
C LYS A 53 -10.34 12.74 -11.81
N ALA A 54 -11.49 13.34 -12.14
CA ALA A 54 -12.75 12.60 -12.19
C ALA A 54 -12.63 11.40 -13.18
N PRO A 55 -13.21 10.24 -12.86
CA PRO A 55 -14.10 9.95 -11.75
C PRO A 55 -13.39 9.48 -10.47
N PHE A 56 -12.07 9.56 -10.37
CA PHE A 56 -11.26 8.97 -9.30
C PHE A 56 -11.09 9.87 -8.06
N THR A 57 -11.55 11.13 -8.16
CA THR A 57 -11.55 12.06 -7.02
C THR A 57 -12.58 11.64 -5.96
N THR A 58 -12.23 11.86 -4.70
CA THR A 58 -13.09 11.61 -3.54
C THR A 58 -13.09 12.85 -2.64
N GLU A 59 -14.02 12.90 -1.68
CA GLU A 59 -14.03 13.96 -0.66
C GLU A 59 -12.68 14.07 0.07
N TYR A 60 -12.01 12.95 0.31
CA TYR A 60 -10.69 12.92 0.93
C TYR A 60 -9.61 13.55 0.05
N THR A 61 -9.61 13.26 -1.25
CA THR A 61 -8.63 13.84 -2.18
C THR A 61 -8.85 15.33 -2.40
N GLU A 62 -10.12 15.76 -2.50
CA GLU A 62 -10.46 17.17 -2.61
C GLU A 62 -10.10 17.97 -1.35
N ARG A 63 -10.26 17.38 -0.19
CA ARG A 63 -9.86 17.96 1.08
C ARG A 63 -8.33 18.05 1.16
N PHE A 64 -7.62 16.99 0.79
CA PHE A 64 -6.17 16.92 0.85
C PHE A 64 -5.51 18.02 0.01
N LEU A 65 -6.02 18.28 -1.19
CA LEU A 65 -5.53 19.35 -2.07
C LEU A 65 -5.69 20.77 -1.47
N LYS A 66 -6.56 20.95 -0.49
CA LYS A 66 -6.80 22.23 0.21
C LYS A 66 -6.13 22.30 1.58
N ASP A 67 -5.49 21.23 2.00
CA ASP A 67 -4.82 21.11 3.30
C ASP A 67 -3.31 21.30 3.12
N ASP A 68 -2.83 22.51 3.39
CA ASP A 68 -1.41 22.86 3.24
C ASP A 68 -0.49 22.00 4.09
N VAL A 69 -0.96 21.51 5.25
CA VAL A 69 -0.18 20.65 6.15
C VAL A 69 -0.02 19.26 5.54
N ALA A 70 -1.11 18.68 5.04
CA ALA A 70 -1.10 17.37 4.39
C ALA A 70 -0.28 17.40 3.09
N MET A 71 -0.47 18.43 2.26
CA MET A 71 0.30 18.62 1.02
C MET A 71 1.79 18.81 1.31
N PHE A 72 2.14 19.62 2.32
CA PHE A 72 3.54 19.77 2.75
C PHE A 72 4.13 18.44 3.20
N ALA A 73 3.42 17.66 4.01
CA ALA A 73 3.88 16.36 4.48
C ALA A 73 4.12 15.36 3.32
N ALA A 74 3.24 15.35 2.32
CA ALA A 74 3.38 14.47 1.14
C ALA A 74 4.53 14.89 0.22
N SER A 75 4.82 16.20 0.12
CA SER A 75 5.94 16.73 -0.64
C SER A 75 7.29 16.68 0.09
N HIS A 76 7.28 16.37 1.40
CA HIS A 76 8.46 16.30 2.28
C HIS A 76 8.50 14.98 3.05
N THR A 77 8.32 13.87 2.36
CA THR A 77 8.35 12.54 2.99
C THR A 77 9.72 12.29 3.64
N ARG A 78 9.72 11.53 4.73
CA ARG A 78 10.98 11.10 5.35
C ARG A 78 11.63 10.01 4.48
N LYS A 79 12.97 10.07 4.34
CA LYS A 79 13.71 8.99 3.68
C LYS A 79 13.58 7.71 4.51
N LEU A 80 13.01 6.66 3.92
CA LEU A 80 12.62 5.44 4.63
C LEU A 80 13.77 4.80 5.43
N ARG A 81 14.98 4.76 4.83
CA ARG A 81 16.18 4.19 5.49
C ARG A 81 16.67 4.98 6.71
N ASN A 82 16.21 6.23 6.89
CA ASN A 82 16.58 7.07 8.01
C ASN A 82 15.56 7.02 9.16
N ILE A 83 14.48 6.24 9.00
CA ILE A 83 13.44 6.08 10.01
C ILE A 83 13.76 4.87 10.90
N ASP A 84 13.75 5.07 12.21
CA ASP A 84 13.66 3.95 13.14
C ASP A 84 12.20 3.44 13.19
N TYR A 85 11.89 2.47 12.34
CA TYR A 85 10.55 1.90 12.26
C TYR A 85 10.11 1.13 13.52
N ASN A 86 11.02 0.89 14.47
CA ASN A 86 10.67 0.25 15.75
C ASN A 86 9.86 1.17 16.65
N THR A 87 9.89 2.49 16.40
CA THR A 87 9.12 3.49 17.15
C THR A 87 7.68 3.63 16.68
N PHE A 88 7.26 2.92 15.64
CA PHE A 88 5.90 2.99 15.08
C PHE A 88 5.07 1.76 15.49
N ASP A 89 3.78 1.98 15.74
CA ASP A 89 2.82 0.93 16.11
C ASP A 89 2.28 0.16 14.90
N ALA A 90 2.27 0.76 13.71
CA ALA A 90 1.79 0.13 12.48
C ALA A 90 2.50 0.69 11.24
N VAL A 91 2.34 -0.01 10.12
CA VAL A 91 2.73 0.48 8.79
C VAL A 91 1.58 0.31 7.80
N PHE A 92 1.35 1.35 6.98
CA PHE A 92 0.39 1.35 5.89
C PHE A 92 1.10 1.61 4.56
N PHE A 93 0.88 0.73 3.59
CA PHE A 93 1.39 0.88 2.23
C PHE A 93 0.27 1.26 1.27
N PRO A 94 0.16 2.52 0.85
CA PRO A 94 -0.66 2.91 -0.29
C PRO A 94 0.00 2.39 -1.55
N CYS A 95 -0.80 2.20 -2.58
CA CYS A 95 -0.30 1.77 -3.87
C CYS A 95 -0.06 2.96 -4.82
N GLY A 96 0.69 2.67 -5.78
CA GLY A 96 0.99 3.22 -7.08
C GLY A 96 1.90 2.22 -7.74
N TYR A 97 1.83 2.06 -9.04
CA TYR A 97 2.57 0.99 -9.72
C TYR A 97 4.09 1.07 -9.52
N GLY A 98 4.65 2.26 -9.25
CA GLY A 98 6.08 2.44 -8.98
C GLY A 98 6.62 1.53 -7.87
N LEU A 99 5.79 1.17 -6.87
CA LEU A 99 6.20 0.29 -5.78
C LEU A 99 6.71 -1.10 -6.25
N LEU A 100 6.28 -1.55 -7.43
CA LEU A 100 6.74 -2.82 -8.00
C LEU A 100 8.22 -2.78 -8.37
N TRP A 101 8.79 -1.60 -8.62
CA TRP A 101 10.19 -1.41 -8.99
C TRP A 101 11.07 -0.96 -7.82
N ASP A 102 10.57 -0.18 -6.86
CA ASP A 102 11.38 0.34 -5.76
C ASP A 102 11.15 -0.36 -4.41
N LEU A 103 9.90 -0.67 -4.03
CA LEU A 103 9.59 -1.23 -2.71
C LEU A 103 9.55 -2.77 -2.69
N ALA A 104 9.04 -3.40 -3.76
CA ALA A 104 8.77 -4.84 -3.78
C ALA A 104 10.04 -5.71 -3.62
N SER A 105 11.22 -5.19 -3.97
CA SER A 105 12.51 -5.87 -3.83
C SER A 105 13.46 -5.22 -2.82
N ASP A 106 13.06 -4.13 -2.16
CA ASP A 106 13.90 -3.45 -1.17
C ASP A 106 14.05 -4.27 0.11
N GLN A 107 15.29 -4.70 0.40
CA GLN A 107 15.61 -5.55 1.53
C GLN A 107 15.33 -4.89 2.90
N HIS A 108 15.39 -3.55 2.97
CA HIS A 108 15.03 -2.82 4.18
C HIS A 108 13.51 -2.86 4.42
N VAL A 109 12.71 -2.71 3.36
CA VAL A 109 11.25 -2.81 3.42
C VAL A 109 10.83 -4.24 3.77
N ILE A 110 11.40 -5.24 3.10
CA ILE A 110 11.17 -6.67 3.38
C ILE A 110 11.45 -6.99 4.85
N LYS A 111 12.60 -6.52 5.37
CA LYS A 111 12.95 -6.70 6.78
C LYS A 111 11.98 -5.98 7.71
N MET A 112 11.62 -4.74 7.42
CA MET A 112 10.67 -3.96 8.20
C MET A 112 9.31 -4.68 8.31
N ILE A 113 8.76 -5.17 7.20
CA ILE A 113 7.48 -5.91 7.19
C ILE A 113 7.59 -7.17 8.03
N LYS A 114 8.67 -7.94 7.86
CA LYS A 114 8.93 -9.12 8.68
C LYS A 114 8.91 -8.79 10.18
N ASP A 115 9.65 -7.74 10.59
CA ASP A 115 9.76 -7.33 11.98
C ASP A 115 8.41 -6.87 12.54
N PHE A 116 7.61 -6.10 11.78
CA PHE A 116 6.25 -5.74 12.18
C PHE A 116 5.38 -6.98 12.39
N TYR A 117 5.36 -7.87 11.41
CA TYR A 117 4.53 -9.07 11.45
C TYR A 117 4.92 -9.99 12.61
N GLU A 118 6.20 -10.30 12.78
CA GLU A 118 6.70 -11.19 13.85
C GLU A 118 6.56 -10.59 15.25
N THR A 119 6.52 -9.26 15.38
CA THR A 119 6.27 -8.58 16.67
C THR A 119 4.79 -8.31 16.93
N GLY A 120 3.89 -8.75 16.06
CA GLY A 120 2.45 -8.59 16.23
C GLY A 120 1.95 -7.16 15.96
N ARG A 121 2.74 -6.33 15.26
CA ARG A 121 2.34 -4.98 14.84
C ARG A 121 1.60 -5.03 13.51
N PRO A 122 0.51 -4.27 13.33
CA PRO A 122 -0.26 -4.24 12.10
C PRO A 122 0.56 -3.82 10.87
N VAL A 123 0.36 -4.58 9.78
CA VAL A 123 0.83 -4.27 8.43
C VAL A 123 -0.40 -4.16 7.53
N ALA A 124 -0.68 -2.95 7.05
CA ALA A 124 -1.80 -2.68 6.15
C ALA A 124 -1.31 -2.38 4.73
N MET A 125 -1.93 -2.97 3.73
CA MET A 125 -1.56 -2.84 2.32
C MET A 125 -2.80 -2.79 1.43
N VAL A 126 -2.81 -1.94 0.42
CA VAL A 126 -3.94 -1.83 -0.50
C VAL A 126 -3.50 -1.96 -1.95
N CYS A 127 -4.38 -2.43 -2.82
CA CYS A 127 -4.21 -2.50 -4.27
C CYS A 127 -3.02 -3.40 -4.66
N HIS A 128 -1.96 -2.89 -5.34
CA HIS A 128 -0.76 -3.66 -5.65
C HIS A 128 0.28 -3.70 -4.51
N ALA A 129 0.07 -2.99 -3.39
CA ALA A 129 1.05 -2.98 -2.29
C ALA A 129 1.37 -4.38 -1.72
N PRO A 130 0.45 -5.37 -1.70
CA PRO A 130 0.79 -6.74 -1.29
C PRO A 130 1.88 -7.40 -2.13
N ALA A 131 2.26 -6.86 -3.31
CA ALA A 131 3.41 -7.32 -4.07
C ALA A 131 4.72 -7.30 -3.27
N ILE A 132 4.82 -6.43 -2.27
CA ILE A 132 6.00 -6.34 -1.38
C ILE A 132 6.15 -7.63 -0.56
N LEU A 133 5.04 -8.36 -0.31
CA LEU A 133 5.06 -9.61 0.47
C LEU A 133 5.70 -10.79 -0.26
N ARG A 134 5.88 -10.70 -1.58
CA ARG A 134 6.33 -11.80 -2.44
C ARG A 134 7.63 -12.47 -1.97
N ASP A 135 8.55 -11.69 -1.42
CA ASP A 135 9.87 -12.17 -1.01
C ASP A 135 10.10 -12.06 0.51
N VAL A 136 9.04 -11.75 1.28
CA VAL A 136 9.12 -11.70 2.74
C VAL A 136 9.13 -13.12 3.30
N LYS A 137 10.25 -13.51 3.89
CA LYS A 137 10.40 -14.77 4.62
C LYS A 137 10.51 -14.51 6.12
N LEU A 138 9.74 -15.27 6.89
CA LEU A 138 9.77 -15.26 8.34
C LEU A 138 11.02 -15.92 8.89
N SER A 139 11.27 -15.80 10.19
CA SER A 139 12.43 -16.38 10.87
C SER A 139 12.48 -17.91 10.80
N ASN A 140 11.34 -18.56 10.55
CA ASN A 140 11.24 -20.00 10.31
C ASN A 140 11.56 -20.43 8.86
N GLY A 141 11.93 -19.49 7.98
CA GLY A 141 12.28 -19.72 6.58
C GLY A 141 11.09 -19.81 5.60
N LYS A 142 9.85 -19.82 6.09
CA LYS A 142 8.66 -19.85 5.24
C LYS A 142 8.33 -18.45 4.71
N TYR A 143 7.66 -18.38 3.57
CA TYR A 143 7.05 -17.12 3.12
C TYR A 143 6.01 -16.64 4.13
N LEU A 144 5.97 -15.34 4.39
CA LEU A 144 4.98 -14.73 5.28
C LEU A 144 3.56 -15.10 4.84
N VAL A 145 3.33 -15.11 3.53
CA VAL A 145 2.01 -15.37 2.95
C VAL A 145 1.60 -16.85 2.92
N ASP A 146 2.48 -17.79 3.27
CA ASP A 146 2.19 -19.24 3.24
C ASP A 146 1.05 -19.60 4.20
N GLY A 147 -0.11 -19.95 3.62
CA GLY A 147 -1.34 -20.29 4.35
C GLY A 147 -2.16 -19.10 4.81
N VAL A 148 -1.68 -17.85 4.62
CA VAL A 148 -2.32 -16.61 5.07
C VAL A 148 -3.41 -16.17 4.08
N LYS A 149 -4.54 -15.70 4.63
CA LYS A 149 -5.62 -15.07 3.85
C LYS A 149 -5.26 -13.62 3.59
N LEU A 150 -5.35 -13.22 2.33
CA LEU A 150 -5.11 -11.84 1.92
C LEU A 150 -5.89 -11.50 0.65
N THR A 151 -5.90 -10.24 0.30
CA THR A 151 -6.39 -9.72 -0.98
C THR A 151 -5.42 -8.69 -1.52
N GLY A 152 -5.62 -8.29 -2.74
CA GLY A 152 -4.94 -7.22 -3.45
C GLY A 152 -5.58 -7.02 -4.82
N PHE A 153 -4.98 -6.24 -5.66
CA PHE A 153 -5.47 -5.99 -7.00
C PHE A 153 -5.51 -7.28 -7.82
N LYS A 154 -6.58 -7.47 -8.60
CA LYS A 154 -6.79 -8.71 -9.35
C LYS A 154 -6.23 -8.62 -10.76
N ASP A 155 -5.84 -9.77 -11.31
CA ASP A 155 -5.50 -9.88 -12.73
C ASP A 155 -6.63 -9.37 -13.63
N ALA A 156 -7.90 -9.61 -13.25
CA ALA A 156 -9.06 -9.14 -13.99
C ALA A 156 -9.24 -7.61 -13.94
N GLU A 157 -8.85 -6.96 -12.85
CA GLU A 157 -8.85 -5.51 -12.72
C GLU A 157 -7.72 -4.89 -13.55
N ASP A 158 -6.51 -5.49 -13.55
CA ASP A 158 -5.39 -5.08 -14.42
C ASP A 158 -5.71 -5.21 -15.90
N ALA A 159 -6.36 -6.29 -16.30
CA ALA A 159 -6.77 -6.52 -17.68
C ALA A 159 -7.84 -5.51 -18.14
N GLU A 160 -8.78 -5.16 -17.26
CA GLU A 160 -9.85 -4.19 -17.57
C GLU A 160 -9.30 -2.79 -17.87
N ILE A 161 -8.20 -2.40 -17.21
CA ILE A 161 -7.53 -1.11 -17.42
C ILE A 161 -6.31 -1.20 -18.34
N GLU A 162 -6.12 -2.34 -19.01
CA GLU A 162 -5.05 -2.62 -19.98
C GLU A 162 -3.62 -2.39 -19.44
N LEU A 163 -3.41 -2.61 -18.14
CA LEU A 163 -2.09 -2.47 -17.51
C LEU A 163 -1.37 -3.82 -17.32
N ASP A 164 -2.08 -4.94 -17.44
CA ASP A 164 -1.54 -6.30 -17.31
C ASP A 164 -0.26 -6.54 -18.13
N LYS A 165 -0.20 -5.98 -19.35
CA LYS A 165 0.95 -6.09 -20.27
C LYS A 165 2.20 -5.31 -19.85
N HIS A 166 2.06 -4.42 -18.86
CA HIS A 166 3.14 -3.53 -18.40
C HIS A 166 3.67 -3.93 -17.04
N LEU A 167 3.04 -4.89 -16.37
CA LEU A 167 3.45 -5.36 -15.06
C LEU A 167 4.61 -6.35 -15.16
N LEU A 168 5.45 -6.37 -14.14
CA LEU A 168 6.58 -7.30 -14.03
C LEU A 168 6.12 -8.74 -13.78
N PHE A 169 4.97 -8.90 -13.13
CA PHE A 169 4.37 -10.18 -12.76
C PHE A 169 2.90 -9.95 -12.36
N SER A 170 2.10 -11.01 -12.37
CA SER A 170 0.77 -10.99 -11.79
C SER A 170 0.87 -11.06 -10.28
N LEU A 171 0.31 -10.06 -9.59
CA LEU A 171 0.25 -10.03 -8.12
C LEU A 171 -0.49 -11.24 -7.56
N GLU A 172 -1.69 -11.50 -8.10
CA GLU A 172 -2.56 -12.58 -7.64
C GLU A 172 -1.88 -13.95 -7.76
N GLN A 173 -1.38 -14.27 -8.95
CA GLN A 173 -0.73 -15.56 -9.21
C GLN A 173 0.57 -15.71 -8.42
N ASP A 174 1.37 -14.66 -8.33
CA ASP A 174 2.67 -14.71 -7.65
C ASP A 174 2.52 -14.98 -6.15
N LEU A 175 1.54 -14.36 -5.48
CA LEU A 175 1.28 -14.62 -4.08
C LEU A 175 0.62 -16.00 -3.85
N GLN A 176 -0.26 -16.45 -4.75
CA GLN A 176 -0.83 -17.80 -4.69
C GLN A 176 0.24 -18.89 -4.83
N LEU A 177 1.22 -18.70 -5.73
CA LEU A 177 2.37 -19.62 -5.89
C LEU A 177 3.22 -19.70 -4.60
N ARG A 178 3.21 -18.69 -3.76
CA ARG A 178 3.89 -18.67 -2.44
C ARG A 178 3.02 -19.18 -1.29
N GLY A 179 1.84 -19.70 -1.60
CA GLY A 179 0.95 -20.33 -0.63
C GLY A 179 -0.12 -19.42 -0.06
N ALA A 180 -0.28 -18.18 -0.55
CA ALA A 180 -1.33 -17.28 -0.09
C ALA A 180 -2.73 -17.82 -0.43
N LYS A 181 -3.68 -17.62 0.50
CA LYS A 181 -5.11 -17.81 0.27
C LYS A 181 -5.69 -16.48 -0.22
N TYR A 182 -5.58 -16.24 -1.53
CA TYR A 182 -6.02 -14.99 -2.15
C TYR A 182 -7.55 -14.94 -2.23
N LEU A 183 -8.14 -13.92 -1.59
CA LEU A 183 -9.60 -13.75 -1.52
C LEU A 183 -9.98 -12.48 -2.28
N SER A 184 -10.84 -12.60 -3.29
CA SER A 184 -11.27 -11.46 -4.09
C SER A 184 -12.79 -11.36 -4.18
N LYS A 185 -13.29 -10.14 -4.36
CA LYS A 185 -14.66 -9.81 -4.74
C LYS A 185 -14.74 -9.43 -6.21
N ALA A 186 -15.90 -8.97 -6.68
CA ALA A 186 -16.04 -8.40 -8.01
C ALA A 186 -15.09 -7.19 -8.18
N ASN A 187 -14.74 -6.89 -9.43
CA ASN A 187 -13.86 -5.77 -9.74
C ASN A 187 -14.41 -4.47 -9.15
N TRP A 188 -13.53 -3.66 -8.59
CA TRP A 188 -13.81 -2.34 -8.02
C TRP A 188 -14.71 -2.34 -6.76
N GLU A 189 -15.16 -3.51 -6.28
CA GLU A 189 -15.87 -3.58 -5.01
C GLU A 189 -14.92 -3.46 -3.82
N PRO A 190 -15.32 -2.75 -2.74
CA PRO A 190 -14.54 -2.73 -1.52
C PRO A 190 -14.40 -4.13 -0.93
N ASN A 191 -13.16 -4.55 -0.72
CA ASN A 191 -12.83 -5.83 -0.11
C ASN A 191 -11.63 -5.66 0.83
N VAL A 192 -11.83 -5.93 2.10
CA VAL A 192 -10.78 -5.92 3.12
C VAL A 192 -10.67 -7.31 3.73
N VAL A 193 -9.47 -7.84 3.77
CA VAL A 193 -9.16 -9.15 4.38
C VAL A 193 -8.17 -8.91 5.52
N VAL A 194 -8.50 -9.47 6.67
CA VAL A 194 -7.67 -9.43 7.88
C VAL A 194 -7.29 -10.86 8.26
N ASP A 195 -6.00 -11.12 8.41
CA ASP A 195 -5.48 -12.38 8.94
C ASP A 195 -4.37 -12.06 9.96
N GLY A 196 -4.70 -12.19 11.23
CA GLY A 196 -3.83 -11.74 12.31
C GLY A 196 -3.58 -10.23 12.23
N THR A 197 -2.32 -9.85 12.11
CA THR A 197 -1.89 -8.44 11.98
C THR A 197 -1.70 -7.99 10.53
N LEU A 198 -1.84 -8.89 9.55
CA LEU A 198 -1.85 -8.51 8.15
C LEU A 198 -3.26 -8.09 7.74
N MET A 199 -3.38 -6.90 7.19
CA MET A 199 -4.62 -6.29 6.73
C MET A 199 -4.45 -5.86 5.28
N THR A 200 -5.28 -6.37 4.38
CA THR A 200 -5.13 -6.06 2.94
C THR A 200 -6.44 -5.58 2.34
N GLY A 201 -6.34 -4.64 1.41
CA GLY A 201 -7.45 -4.10 0.62
C GLY A 201 -7.26 -4.38 -0.87
N GLN A 202 -8.33 -4.73 -1.58
CA GLN A 202 -8.26 -5.18 -2.97
C GLN A 202 -7.89 -4.08 -3.95
N SER A 203 -8.56 -2.94 -3.89
CA SER A 203 -8.46 -1.86 -4.87
C SER A 203 -8.58 -0.49 -4.17
N PRO A 204 -8.48 0.64 -4.87
CA PRO A 204 -8.66 1.96 -4.27
C PRO A 204 -9.96 2.12 -3.46
N ALA A 205 -11.03 1.43 -3.84
CA ALA A 205 -12.29 1.42 -3.10
C ALA A 205 -12.16 0.83 -1.68
N SER A 206 -11.11 0.08 -1.43
CA SER A 206 -10.81 -0.53 -0.13
C SER A 206 -9.98 0.36 0.80
N ALA A 207 -9.47 1.50 0.33
CA ALA A 207 -8.52 2.31 1.10
C ALA A 207 -9.12 2.86 2.40
N ALA A 208 -10.30 3.47 2.34
CA ALA A 208 -10.99 3.98 3.52
C ALA A 208 -11.42 2.84 4.48
N PRO A 209 -12.11 1.78 4.03
CA PRO A 209 -12.43 0.65 4.89
C PRO A 209 -11.22 -0.02 5.56
N LEU A 210 -10.09 -0.12 4.84
CA LEU A 210 -8.86 -0.67 5.40
C LEU A 210 -8.28 0.22 6.50
N ALA A 211 -8.28 1.54 6.28
CA ALA A 211 -7.82 2.50 7.28
C ALA A 211 -8.68 2.48 8.56
N GLU A 212 -10.00 2.31 8.43
CA GLU A 212 -10.91 2.14 9.57
C GLU A 212 -10.59 0.87 10.38
N VAL A 213 -10.30 -0.24 9.68
CA VAL A 213 -9.91 -1.50 10.32
C VAL A 213 -8.58 -1.33 11.06
N LEU A 214 -7.60 -0.69 10.42
CA LEU A 214 -6.31 -0.40 11.03
C LEU A 214 -6.46 0.50 12.26
N SER A 215 -7.24 1.59 12.15
CA SER A 215 -7.48 2.51 13.27
C SER A 215 -8.06 1.78 14.47
N LYS A 216 -9.08 0.92 14.27
CA LYS A 216 -9.67 0.10 15.34
C LYS A 216 -8.67 -0.86 15.99
N ALA A 217 -7.74 -1.40 15.23
CA ALA A 217 -6.71 -2.31 15.74
C ALA A 217 -5.63 -1.58 16.58
N LEU A 218 -5.45 -0.27 16.37
CA LEU A 218 -4.50 0.56 17.11
C LEU A 218 -5.07 1.12 18.43
N VAL A 219 -6.39 1.11 18.61
CA VAL A 219 -7.02 1.49 19.89
C VAL A 219 -6.78 0.35 20.87
N LYS A 220 -5.96 0.62 21.88
CA LYS A 220 -5.70 -0.29 23.01
C LYS A 220 -6.72 -0.08 24.11
#